data_9c4ae529ba20fc2eccb4d910837e1ecf
#
_entry.id   9c4ae529ba20fc2eccb4d910837e1ecf
#
_cell.length_a   1.000
_cell.length_b   1.000
_cell.length_c   1.000
_cell.angle_alpha   90.00
_cell.angle_beta   90.00
_cell.angle_gamma   90.00
#
_symmetry.space_group_name_H-M   'P 1'
#
loop_
_entity.id
_entity.type
_entity.pdbx_description
1 polymer ?
#
loop_
_entity_poly.entity_id
_entity_poly.type
_entity_poly.pdbx_seq_one_letter_code
_entity_poly.pdbx_strand_id
1 'polypeptide(L)'
;MVPPSAVLCYHNEISRQIPVNMKNIRTEFIPRFNLTLCFPRYWMTWTGIGIICVFAMVPPALRDPLLGKLGMLVGRLGKSARQRALINLSLCFPEYSDKEKENIVDAMFTTASMAVVLMAELALSGPDKISHRIRWNGLEIVEKMAQNNEKVIFLVPHAWGVDIPAMLMAASGRKMAAMFHNQRNPVVDYVWNSVR
;
A
#
# COMPACT_ATOMS: atom_id res chain seq x y z
N MET A 1 3.16 2.72 26.98
CA MET A 1 4.59 3.02 26.74
C MET A 1 5.29 1.70 26.45
N VAL A 2 5.59 1.40 25.19
CA VAL A 2 6.36 0.21 24.79
C VAL A 2 7.82 0.62 24.75
N PRO A 3 8.74 -0.14 25.37
CA PRO A 3 10.16 0.23 25.39
C PRO A 3 10.79 0.10 24.00
N PRO A 4 11.77 0.97 23.65
CA PRO A 4 12.38 1.03 22.33
C PRO A 4 13.55 0.04 22.19
N SER A 5 13.33 -1.25 22.35
CA SER A 5 14.41 -2.24 22.19
C SER A 5 13.87 -3.61 21.80
N ALA A 6 13.48 -3.74 20.53
CA ALA A 6 13.38 -5.05 19.88
C ALA A 6 13.71 -4.93 18.39
N VAL A 7 14.88 -4.39 18.07
CA VAL A 7 15.52 -4.68 16.79
C VAL A 7 16.34 -5.96 17.03
N LEU A 8 15.71 -7.10 16.76
CA LEU A 8 16.39 -8.39 16.75
C LEU A 8 17.28 -8.46 15.51
N CYS A 9 18.57 -8.14 15.72
CA CYS A 9 19.63 -8.50 14.79
C CYS A 9 19.85 -10.02 14.87
N TYR A 10 19.23 -10.78 13.97
CA TYR A 10 19.62 -12.18 13.73
C TYR A 10 20.87 -12.18 12.84
N HIS A 11 22.02 -12.32 13.46
CA HIS A 11 23.29 -12.45 12.78
C HIS A 11 23.66 -13.95 12.61
N ASN A 12 23.87 -14.35 11.37
CA ASN A 12 24.83 -15.37 10.91
C ASN A 12 24.52 -16.87 10.91
N GLU A 13 23.39 -17.41 11.31
CA GLU A 13 23.20 -18.87 11.21
C GLU A 13 22.22 -19.37 10.15
N ILE A 14 21.35 -18.53 9.61
CA ILE A 14 20.34 -18.96 8.61
C ILE A 14 20.91 -19.04 7.19
N SER A 15 22.06 -18.44 6.92
CA SER A 15 22.65 -18.43 5.57
C SER A 15 23.20 -19.78 5.10
N ARG A 16 23.27 -20.80 5.95
CA ARG A 16 23.88 -22.10 5.60
C ARG A 16 22.92 -23.23 5.27
N GLN A 17 21.61 -23.07 5.39
CA GLN A 17 20.68 -24.21 5.31
C GLN A 17 19.64 -24.20 4.20
N ILE A 18 19.57 -23.16 3.37
CA ILE A 18 18.67 -23.19 2.21
C ILE A 18 19.52 -22.95 0.96
N PRO A 19 19.82 -23.99 0.17
CA PRO A 19 20.39 -23.80 -1.16
C PRO A 19 19.32 -23.24 -2.09
N VAL A 20 18.99 -21.95 -1.94
CA VAL A 20 18.18 -21.24 -2.91
C VAL A 20 19.03 -21.10 -4.15
N ASN A 21 18.67 -21.83 -5.20
CA ASN A 21 19.33 -21.69 -6.50
C ASN A 21 19.02 -20.29 -7.04
N MET A 22 19.88 -19.33 -6.73
CA MET A 22 19.75 -17.92 -7.07
C MET A 22 19.74 -17.65 -8.59
N LYS A 23 20.07 -18.66 -9.43
CA LYS A 23 20.11 -18.50 -10.89
C LYS A 23 18.74 -18.28 -11.53
N ASN A 24 17.64 -18.55 -10.83
CA ASN A 24 16.27 -18.42 -11.35
C ASN A 24 15.44 -17.33 -10.63
N ILE A 25 16.03 -16.54 -9.74
CA ILE A 25 15.31 -15.40 -9.16
C ILE A 25 15.26 -14.32 -10.24
N ARG A 26 14.08 -14.08 -10.80
CA ARG A 26 13.85 -12.91 -11.65
C ARG A 26 14.09 -11.67 -10.81
N THR A 27 15.12 -10.93 -11.14
CA THR A 27 15.49 -9.68 -10.45
C THR A 27 14.54 -8.53 -10.78
N GLU A 28 13.74 -8.68 -11.85
CA GLU A 28 12.77 -7.67 -12.29
C GLU A 28 11.45 -8.34 -12.65
N PHE A 29 10.37 -7.86 -12.07
CA PHE A 29 9.02 -8.26 -12.45
C PHE A 29 8.44 -7.22 -13.41
N ILE A 30 8.31 -7.59 -14.69
CA ILE A 30 7.70 -6.74 -15.71
C ILE A 30 6.29 -7.28 -15.99
N PRO A 31 5.21 -6.59 -15.60
CA PRO A 31 3.86 -7.03 -15.92
C PRO A 31 3.65 -6.97 -17.44
N ARG A 32 3.12 -8.07 -18.03
CA ARG A 32 2.86 -8.13 -19.47
C ARG A 32 1.39 -7.81 -19.72
N PHE A 33 1.15 -6.82 -20.58
CA PHE A 33 -0.19 -6.56 -21.07
C PHE A 33 -0.66 -7.73 -21.96
N ASN A 34 -1.89 -8.19 -21.71
CA ASN A 34 -2.53 -9.21 -22.53
C ASN A 34 -3.85 -8.66 -23.07
N LEU A 35 -4.14 -8.87 -24.35
CA LEU A 35 -5.37 -8.42 -25.00
C LEU A 35 -6.64 -8.98 -24.33
N THR A 36 -6.54 -10.08 -23.61
CA THR A 36 -7.64 -10.62 -22.81
C THR A 36 -8.14 -9.64 -21.73
N LEU A 37 -7.30 -8.69 -21.29
CA LEU A 37 -7.65 -7.64 -20.33
C LEU A 37 -8.62 -6.61 -20.92
N CYS A 38 -8.76 -6.56 -22.25
CA CYS A 38 -9.70 -5.68 -22.97
C CYS A 38 -11.11 -6.29 -23.12
N PHE A 39 -11.32 -7.53 -22.69
CA PHE A 39 -12.64 -8.17 -22.83
C PHE A 39 -13.74 -7.42 -22.06
N PRO A 40 -14.99 -7.44 -22.56
CA PRO A 40 -16.13 -6.71 -21.98
C PRO A 40 -16.32 -6.93 -20.49
N ARG A 41 -16.02 -8.13 -20.00
CA ARG A 41 -16.11 -8.47 -18.56
C ARG A 41 -15.26 -7.58 -17.65
N TYR A 42 -14.24 -6.91 -18.20
CA TYR A 42 -13.34 -6.02 -17.45
C TYR A 42 -13.62 -4.53 -17.65
N TRP A 43 -14.57 -4.16 -18.49
CA TRP A 43 -14.85 -2.74 -18.79
C TRP A 43 -15.22 -1.96 -17.54
N MET A 44 -16.02 -2.55 -16.64
CA MET A 44 -16.34 -1.91 -15.36
C MET A 44 -15.08 -1.65 -14.51
N THR A 45 -14.11 -2.57 -14.54
CA THR A 45 -12.83 -2.38 -13.84
C THR A 45 -12.03 -1.25 -14.47
N TRP A 46 -11.91 -1.21 -15.78
CA TRP A 46 -11.23 -0.12 -16.50
C TRP A 46 -11.90 1.23 -16.28
N THR A 47 -13.23 1.29 -16.29
CA THR A 47 -13.98 2.50 -15.97
C THR A 47 -13.68 2.98 -14.55
N GLY A 48 -13.65 2.07 -13.57
CA GLY A 48 -13.30 2.39 -12.20
C GLY A 48 -11.87 2.94 -12.07
N ILE A 49 -10.91 2.33 -12.75
CA ILE A 49 -9.51 2.81 -12.79
C ILE A 49 -9.46 4.19 -13.45
N GLY A 50 -10.16 4.40 -14.57
CA GLY A 50 -10.23 5.70 -15.24
C GLY A 50 -10.79 6.81 -14.32
N ILE A 51 -11.84 6.52 -13.57
CA ILE A 51 -12.40 7.45 -12.57
C ILE A 51 -11.34 7.78 -11.50
N ILE A 52 -10.63 6.78 -10.98
CA ILE A 52 -9.56 6.97 -9.99
C ILE A 52 -8.46 7.86 -10.58
N CYS A 53 -8.06 7.65 -11.83
CA CYS A 53 -7.06 8.47 -12.51
C CYS A 53 -7.54 9.93 -12.68
N VAL A 54 -8.81 10.16 -13.01
CA VAL A 54 -9.39 11.51 -13.09
C VAL A 54 -9.32 12.19 -11.71
N PHE A 55 -9.70 11.50 -10.65
CA PHE A 55 -9.57 12.03 -9.29
C PHE A 55 -8.11 12.32 -8.92
N ALA A 56 -7.17 11.50 -9.37
CA ALA A 56 -5.75 11.69 -9.11
C ALA A 56 -5.18 12.98 -9.75
N MET A 57 -5.82 13.48 -10.80
CA MET A 57 -5.43 14.75 -11.46
C MET A 57 -5.97 15.99 -10.74
N VAL A 58 -6.97 15.82 -9.87
CA VAL A 58 -7.56 16.93 -9.10
C VAL A 58 -6.65 17.28 -7.92
N PRO A 59 -6.42 18.59 -7.63
CA PRO A 59 -5.64 19.01 -6.47
C PRO A 59 -6.16 18.39 -5.16
N PRO A 60 -5.26 17.92 -4.27
CA PRO A 60 -5.63 17.23 -3.03
C PRO A 60 -6.62 18.01 -2.15
N ALA A 61 -6.44 19.32 -2.06
CA ALA A 61 -7.30 20.20 -1.25
C ALA A 61 -8.79 20.12 -1.65
N LEU A 62 -9.09 19.88 -2.93
CA LEU A 62 -10.45 19.79 -3.44
C LEU A 62 -10.97 18.35 -3.41
N ARG A 63 -10.13 17.38 -3.79
CA ARG A 63 -10.54 15.98 -3.94
C ARG A 63 -10.64 15.24 -2.61
N ASP A 64 -9.70 15.48 -1.66
CA ASP A 64 -9.59 14.66 -0.46
C ASP A 64 -10.83 14.74 0.44
N PRO A 65 -11.47 15.93 0.67
CA PRO A 65 -12.74 15.99 1.37
C PRO A 65 -13.87 15.23 0.68
N LEU A 66 -13.89 15.24 -0.66
CA LEU A 66 -14.90 14.52 -1.45
C LEU A 66 -14.66 13.02 -1.39
N LEU A 67 -13.41 12.58 -1.57
CA LEU A 67 -13.03 11.16 -1.47
C LEU A 67 -13.31 10.60 -0.07
N GLY A 68 -13.08 11.39 0.98
CA GLY A 68 -13.41 10.99 2.34
C GLY A 68 -14.88 10.68 2.52
N LYS A 69 -15.74 11.57 2.04
CA LYS A 69 -17.21 11.38 2.07
C LYS A 69 -17.65 10.18 1.22
N LEU A 70 -17.11 10.04 0.02
CA LEU A 70 -17.39 8.90 -0.87
C LEU A 70 -16.92 7.58 -0.26
N GLY A 71 -15.71 7.54 0.31
CA GLY A 71 -15.18 6.37 0.98
C GLY A 71 -16.04 5.93 2.16
N MET A 72 -16.46 6.88 2.99
CA MET A 72 -17.39 6.61 4.09
C MET A 72 -18.74 6.06 3.56
N LEU A 73 -19.29 6.65 2.50
CA LEU A 73 -20.53 6.18 1.90
C LEU A 73 -20.39 4.75 1.37
N VAL A 74 -19.31 4.46 0.63
CA VAL A 74 -19.00 3.10 0.13
C VAL A 74 -18.86 2.13 1.31
N GLY A 75 -18.21 2.54 2.38
CA GLY A 75 -18.06 1.74 3.60
C GLY A 75 -19.41 1.43 4.26
N ARG A 76 -20.36 2.35 4.26
CA ARG A 76 -21.72 2.15 4.79
C ARG A 76 -22.56 1.24 3.89
N LEU A 77 -22.40 1.34 2.58
CA LEU A 77 -23.08 0.46 1.62
C LEU A 77 -22.46 -0.95 1.63
N GLY A 78 -21.16 -1.06 1.87
CA GLY A 78 -20.40 -2.31 1.91
C GLY A 78 -20.58 -3.11 3.20
N LYS A 79 -21.82 -3.51 3.52
CA LYS A 79 -22.24 -4.13 4.79
C LYS A 79 -21.28 -5.24 5.27
N SER A 80 -20.88 -6.15 4.39
CA SER A 80 -20.02 -7.30 4.76
C SER A 80 -18.60 -6.86 5.20
N ALA A 81 -17.99 -5.90 4.52
CA ALA A 81 -16.67 -5.40 4.89
C ALA A 81 -16.72 -4.60 6.20
N ARG A 82 -17.75 -3.75 6.33
CA ARG A 82 -17.99 -2.98 7.55
C ARG A 82 -18.22 -3.89 8.76
N GLN A 83 -19.06 -4.92 8.62
CA GLN A 83 -19.35 -5.86 9.70
C GLN A 83 -18.10 -6.61 10.15
N ARG A 84 -17.26 -7.09 9.21
CA ARG A 84 -15.99 -7.74 9.57
C ARG A 84 -15.06 -6.79 10.34
N ALA A 85 -14.97 -5.53 9.93
CA ALA A 85 -14.15 -4.54 10.62
C ALA A 85 -14.66 -4.29 12.04
N LEU A 86 -15.98 -4.14 12.23
CA LEU A 86 -16.59 -3.95 13.55
C LEU A 86 -16.39 -5.17 14.46
N ILE A 87 -16.53 -6.40 13.93
CA ILE A 87 -16.27 -7.62 14.69
C ILE A 87 -14.81 -7.66 15.15
N ASN A 88 -13.86 -7.38 14.24
CA ASN A 88 -12.44 -7.38 14.59
C ASN A 88 -12.12 -6.31 15.65
N LEU A 89 -12.68 -5.12 15.54
CA LEU A 89 -12.51 -4.08 16.55
C LEU A 89 -13.11 -4.49 17.90
N SER A 90 -14.26 -5.15 17.89
CA SER A 90 -14.90 -5.60 19.15
C SER A 90 -14.10 -6.70 19.84
N LEU A 91 -13.36 -7.52 19.08
CA LEU A 91 -12.49 -8.56 19.64
C LEU A 91 -11.16 -7.98 20.15
N CYS A 92 -10.57 -7.04 19.40
CA CYS A 92 -9.23 -6.49 19.71
C CYS A 92 -9.30 -5.34 20.74
N PHE A 93 -10.39 -4.60 20.76
CA PHE A 93 -10.59 -3.40 21.57
C PHE A 93 -11.98 -3.42 22.23
N PRO A 94 -12.20 -4.36 23.16
CA PRO A 94 -13.49 -4.50 23.84
C PRO A 94 -13.87 -3.28 24.67
N GLU A 95 -12.88 -2.48 25.10
CA GLU A 95 -13.06 -1.26 25.88
C GLU A 95 -13.68 -0.09 25.10
N TYR A 96 -13.62 -0.13 23.75
CA TYR A 96 -14.19 0.93 22.94
C TYR A 96 -15.72 0.81 22.86
N SER A 97 -16.39 1.94 22.98
CA SER A 97 -17.83 2.02 22.73
C SER A 97 -18.18 1.72 21.26
N ASP A 98 -19.40 1.31 20.99
CA ASP A 98 -19.84 1.03 19.62
C ASP A 98 -19.70 2.25 18.71
N LYS A 99 -19.93 3.45 19.23
CA LYS A 99 -19.74 4.70 18.50
C LYS A 99 -18.27 4.95 18.12
N GLU A 100 -17.34 4.66 19.01
CA GLU A 100 -15.90 4.78 18.73
C GLU A 100 -15.48 3.78 17.65
N LYS A 101 -15.93 2.53 17.74
CA LYS A 101 -15.69 1.50 16.72
C LYS A 101 -16.24 1.92 15.36
N GLU A 102 -17.45 2.45 15.30
CA GLU A 102 -18.03 2.95 14.06
C GLU A 102 -17.24 4.11 13.46
N ASN A 103 -16.80 5.06 14.28
CA ASN A 103 -15.96 6.18 13.84
C ASN A 103 -14.62 5.70 13.29
N ILE A 104 -14.00 4.69 13.91
CA ILE A 104 -12.76 4.08 13.42
C ILE A 104 -13.00 3.41 12.05
N VAL A 105 -14.10 2.69 11.89
CA VAL A 105 -14.43 2.05 10.61
C VAL A 105 -14.71 3.09 9.53
N ASP A 106 -15.44 4.16 9.84
CA ASP A 106 -15.67 5.26 8.90
C ASP A 106 -14.35 5.93 8.48
N ALA A 107 -13.44 6.17 9.43
CA ALA A 107 -12.10 6.69 9.15
C ALA A 107 -11.25 5.72 8.31
N MET A 108 -11.37 4.42 8.53
CA MET A 108 -10.69 3.39 7.74
C MET A 108 -11.13 3.42 6.27
N PHE A 109 -12.42 3.51 5.98
CA PHE A 109 -12.91 3.61 4.60
C PHE A 109 -12.55 4.95 3.94
N THR A 110 -12.56 6.03 4.71
CA THR A 110 -12.07 7.34 4.27
C THR A 110 -10.62 7.27 3.85
N THR A 111 -9.75 6.73 4.70
CA THR A 111 -8.32 6.59 4.43
C THR A 111 -8.05 5.65 3.25
N ALA A 112 -8.80 4.55 3.14
CA ALA A 112 -8.68 3.62 2.03
C ALA A 112 -8.92 4.31 0.68
N SER A 113 -9.98 5.11 0.56
CA SER A 113 -10.29 5.83 -0.68
C SER A 113 -9.20 6.84 -1.08
N MET A 114 -8.65 7.55 -0.10
CA MET A 114 -7.56 8.49 -0.33
C MET A 114 -6.26 7.77 -0.74
N ALA A 115 -5.94 6.64 -0.11
CA ALA A 115 -4.74 5.86 -0.40
C ALA A 115 -4.75 5.31 -1.84
N VAL A 116 -5.90 4.83 -2.32
CA VAL A 116 -6.05 4.34 -3.70
C VAL A 116 -5.81 5.46 -4.71
N VAL A 117 -6.35 6.65 -4.47
CA VAL A 117 -6.17 7.80 -5.37
C VAL A 117 -4.75 8.36 -5.27
N LEU A 118 -4.13 8.35 -4.09
CA LEU A 118 -2.73 8.75 -3.92
C LEU A 118 -1.77 7.81 -4.67
N MET A 119 -2.08 6.50 -4.71
CA MET A 119 -1.31 5.55 -5.52
C MET A 119 -1.41 5.87 -7.01
N ALA A 120 -2.62 6.19 -7.52
CA ALA A 120 -2.79 6.60 -8.90
C ALA A 120 -2.09 7.93 -9.20
N GLU A 121 -2.10 8.89 -8.26
CA GLU A 121 -1.37 10.14 -8.40
C GLU A 121 0.13 9.91 -8.47
N LEU A 122 0.67 9.01 -7.64
CA LEU A 122 2.09 8.63 -7.68
C LEU A 122 2.46 8.04 -9.05
N ALA A 123 1.61 7.16 -9.59
CA ALA A 123 1.80 6.55 -10.90
C ALA A 123 1.80 7.57 -12.05
N LEU A 124 0.90 8.57 -11.99
CA LEU A 124 0.71 9.56 -13.05
C LEU A 124 1.67 10.73 -12.97
N SER A 125 2.00 11.16 -11.75
CA SER A 125 2.76 12.40 -11.50
C SER A 125 4.22 12.16 -11.15
N GLY A 126 4.58 10.93 -10.83
CA GLY A 126 5.92 10.56 -10.37
C GLY A 126 6.18 10.85 -8.89
N PRO A 127 7.27 10.27 -8.35
CA PRO A 127 7.62 10.33 -6.94
C PRO A 127 7.96 11.75 -6.45
N ASP A 128 8.60 12.56 -7.28
CA ASP A 128 9.06 13.90 -6.88
C ASP A 128 7.92 14.81 -6.44
N LYS A 129 6.78 14.74 -7.15
CA LYS A 129 5.61 15.58 -6.87
C LYS A 129 4.94 15.22 -5.53
N ILE A 130 5.08 13.97 -5.10
CA ILE A 130 4.44 13.45 -3.89
C ILE A 130 5.38 13.53 -2.70
N SER A 131 6.69 13.35 -2.90
CA SER A 131 7.71 13.34 -1.84
C SER A 131 7.63 14.56 -0.92
N HIS A 132 7.36 15.75 -1.47
CA HIS A 132 7.21 16.99 -0.72
C HIS A 132 6.03 17.01 0.27
N ARG A 133 5.05 16.12 0.08
CA ARG A 133 3.86 16.02 0.94
C ARG A 133 4.00 14.92 2.00
N ILE A 134 5.03 14.12 1.90
CA ILE A 134 5.27 13.00 2.82
C ILE A 134 6.23 13.45 3.91
N ARG A 135 5.81 13.23 5.16
CA ARG A 135 6.64 13.49 6.31
C ARG A 135 7.26 12.17 6.77
N TRP A 136 8.57 12.07 6.65
CA TRP A 136 9.34 10.93 7.12
C TRP A 136 9.78 11.12 8.56
N ASN A 137 9.54 10.12 9.41
CA ASN A 137 10.09 10.05 10.75
C ASN A 137 11.07 8.87 10.80
N GLY A 138 12.31 9.11 11.24
CA GLY A 138 13.34 8.07 11.31
C GLY A 138 14.02 7.75 9.98
N LEU A 139 13.90 8.61 8.96
CA LEU A 139 14.57 8.42 7.66
C LEU A 139 16.09 8.36 7.83
N GLU A 140 16.63 9.12 8.76
CA GLU A 140 18.06 9.15 9.11
C GLU A 140 18.61 7.78 9.53
N ILE A 141 17.77 6.94 10.15
CA ILE A 141 18.16 5.57 10.53
C ILE A 141 18.37 4.73 9.27
N VAL A 142 17.43 4.83 8.32
CA VAL A 142 17.48 4.11 7.05
C VAL A 142 18.65 4.58 6.20
N GLU A 143 18.92 5.89 6.19
CA GLU A 143 20.04 6.47 5.46
C GLU A 143 21.39 6.01 6.02
N LYS A 144 21.53 6.01 7.33
CA LYS A 144 22.74 5.49 8.00
C LYS A 144 22.99 4.02 7.68
N MET A 145 21.96 3.18 7.73
CA MET A 145 22.06 1.78 7.36
C MET A 145 22.44 1.60 5.88
N ALA A 146 21.90 2.43 5.01
CA ALA A 146 22.23 2.39 3.59
C ALA A 146 23.68 2.84 3.33
N GLN A 147 24.18 3.86 4.02
CA GLN A 147 25.56 4.32 3.94
C GLN A 147 26.55 3.24 4.40
N ASN A 148 26.19 2.48 5.43
CA ASN A 148 26.96 1.38 5.94
C ASN A 148 26.84 0.09 5.08
N ASN A 149 26.06 0.11 4.00
CA ASN A 149 25.80 -1.06 3.16
C ASN A 149 25.17 -2.24 3.93
N GLU A 150 24.40 -1.93 4.96
CA GLU A 150 23.72 -2.93 5.79
C GLU A 150 22.53 -3.54 5.06
N LYS A 151 22.36 -4.87 5.21
CA LYS A 151 21.18 -5.58 4.72
C LYS A 151 20.05 -5.44 5.72
N VAL A 152 18.93 -4.85 5.30
CA VAL A 152 17.81 -4.54 6.18
C VAL A 152 16.56 -5.26 5.73
N ILE A 153 15.83 -5.83 6.67
CA ILE A 153 14.48 -6.38 6.46
C ILE A 153 13.48 -5.44 7.13
N PHE A 154 12.60 -4.84 6.33
CA PHE A 154 11.52 -4.03 6.85
C PHE A 154 10.31 -4.92 7.18
N LEU A 155 9.94 -4.97 8.44
CA LEU A 155 8.67 -5.55 8.87
C LEU A 155 7.62 -4.44 8.87
N VAL A 156 6.70 -4.47 7.91
CA VAL A 156 5.72 -3.40 7.72
C VAL A 156 4.32 -3.95 8.00
N PRO A 157 3.52 -3.32 8.88
CA PRO A 157 2.14 -3.71 9.06
C PRO A 157 1.33 -3.46 7.79
N HIS A 158 0.36 -4.33 7.51
CA HIS A 158 -0.51 -4.18 6.35
C HIS A 158 -1.50 -3.03 6.57
N ALA A 159 -1.10 -1.83 6.20
CA ALA A 159 -1.88 -0.59 6.30
C ALA A 159 -2.20 -0.02 4.92
N TRP A 160 -3.18 0.88 4.85
CA TRP A 160 -3.49 1.60 3.62
C TRP A 160 -2.30 2.43 3.15
N GLY A 161 -1.95 2.30 1.88
CA GLY A 161 -0.83 3.04 1.30
C GLY A 161 0.55 2.49 1.64
N VAL A 162 0.67 1.27 2.15
CA VAL A 162 1.94 0.61 2.49
C VAL A 162 2.94 0.54 1.32
N ASP A 163 2.44 0.48 0.10
CA ASP A 163 3.28 0.46 -1.11
C ASP A 163 3.97 1.81 -1.38
N ILE A 164 3.37 2.93 -0.95
CA ILE A 164 3.86 4.28 -1.27
C ILE A 164 5.27 4.54 -0.73
N PRO A 165 5.58 4.31 0.57
CA PRO A 165 6.93 4.46 1.07
C PRO A 165 7.95 3.58 0.34
N ALA A 166 7.58 2.33 0.04
CA ALA A 166 8.45 1.41 -0.68
C ALA A 166 8.76 1.93 -2.10
N MET A 167 7.75 2.41 -2.83
CA MET A 167 7.93 2.98 -4.17
C MET A 167 8.82 4.24 -4.14
N LEU A 168 8.66 5.12 -3.16
CA LEU A 168 9.50 6.31 -3.01
C LEU A 168 10.96 5.95 -2.66
N MET A 169 11.16 4.93 -1.82
CA MET A 169 12.50 4.43 -1.52
C MET A 169 13.13 3.77 -2.75
N ALA A 170 12.38 3.01 -3.54
CA ALA A 170 12.87 2.44 -4.79
C ALA A 170 13.22 3.54 -5.81
N ALA A 171 12.37 4.57 -5.96
CA ALA A 171 12.62 5.71 -6.83
C ALA A 171 13.87 6.51 -6.45
N SER A 172 14.29 6.48 -5.18
CA SER A 172 15.57 7.07 -4.75
C SER A 172 16.81 6.23 -5.12
N GLY A 173 16.66 5.20 -5.97
CA GLY A 173 17.75 4.35 -6.46
C GLY A 173 18.14 3.21 -5.52
N ARG A 174 17.39 2.95 -4.46
CA ARG A 174 17.66 1.85 -3.51
C ARG A 174 17.20 0.52 -4.08
N LYS A 175 18.08 -0.48 -4.05
CA LYS A 175 17.72 -1.85 -4.43
C LYS A 175 16.83 -2.45 -3.35
N MET A 176 15.62 -2.81 -3.72
CA MET A 176 14.62 -3.37 -2.81
C MET A 176 14.04 -4.65 -3.39
N ALA A 177 13.65 -5.57 -2.51
CA ALA A 177 12.85 -6.73 -2.83
C ALA A 177 11.61 -6.74 -1.95
N ALA A 178 10.45 -6.98 -2.53
CA ALA A 178 9.20 -7.09 -1.81
C ALA A 178 8.45 -8.36 -2.20
N MET A 179 7.83 -9.02 -1.23
CA MET A 179 6.89 -10.10 -1.48
C MET A 179 5.47 -9.56 -1.46
N PHE A 180 4.69 -9.89 -2.47
CA PHE A 180 3.29 -9.51 -2.55
C PHE A 180 2.46 -10.65 -3.14
N HIS A 181 1.15 -10.61 -2.89
CA HIS A 181 0.20 -11.55 -3.44
C HIS A 181 -0.49 -10.94 -4.66
N ASN A 182 -0.67 -11.75 -5.71
CA ASN A 182 -1.36 -11.31 -6.93
C ASN A 182 -2.82 -10.98 -6.64
N GLN A 183 -3.34 -9.95 -7.29
CA GLN A 183 -4.73 -9.57 -7.16
C GLN A 183 -5.64 -10.54 -7.93
N ARG A 184 -6.83 -10.82 -7.38
CA ARG A 184 -7.79 -11.73 -8.02
C ARG A 184 -8.30 -11.24 -9.37
N ASN A 185 -8.43 -9.93 -9.54
CA ASN A 185 -8.83 -9.32 -10.81
C ASN A 185 -7.57 -9.07 -11.65
N PRO A 186 -7.44 -9.69 -12.84
CA PRO A 186 -6.22 -9.58 -13.65
C PRO A 186 -5.92 -8.15 -14.12
N VAL A 187 -6.92 -7.30 -14.31
CA VAL A 187 -6.73 -5.90 -14.68
C VAL A 187 -6.16 -5.12 -13.51
N VAL A 188 -6.71 -5.31 -12.32
CA VAL A 188 -6.19 -4.68 -11.10
C VAL A 188 -4.76 -5.17 -10.83
N ASP A 189 -4.52 -6.48 -11.00
CA ASP A 189 -3.19 -7.07 -10.83
C ASP A 189 -2.18 -6.46 -11.81
N TYR A 190 -2.54 -6.36 -13.09
CA TYR A 190 -1.71 -5.74 -14.10
C TYR A 190 -1.38 -4.28 -13.75
N VAL A 191 -2.40 -3.46 -13.47
CA VAL A 191 -2.22 -2.03 -13.19
C VAL A 191 -1.40 -1.82 -11.92
N TRP A 192 -1.71 -2.56 -10.85
CA TRP A 192 -1.00 -2.45 -9.58
C TRP A 192 0.49 -2.81 -9.70
N ASN A 193 0.77 -3.87 -10.44
CA ASN A 193 2.16 -4.31 -10.67
C ASN A 193 2.90 -3.43 -11.69
N SER A 194 2.18 -2.71 -12.56
CA SER A 194 2.80 -1.74 -13.48
C SER A 194 3.22 -0.44 -12.78
N VAL A 195 2.61 -0.16 -11.63
CA VAL A 195 2.92 1.04 -10.83
C VAL A 195 4.05 0.78 -9.82
N ARG A 196 4.17 -0.46 -9.35
CA ARG A 196 5.25 -0.89 -8.44
C ARG A 196 6.59 -0.99 -9.15
#